data_bef88caa7d6b05cf0532f4cd28ad1401
#
_entry.id   bef88caa7d6b05cf0532f4cd28ad1401
#
_cell.length_a   1.000
_cell.length_b   1.000
_cell.length_c   1.000
_cell.angle_alpha   90.00
_cell.angle_beta   90.00
_cell.angle_gamma   90.00
#
_symmetry.space_group_name_H-M   'P 1'
#
loop_
_entity.id
_entity.type
_entity.pdbx_description
1 polymer ?
#
loop_
_entity_poly.entity_id
_entity_poly.type
_entity_poly.pdbx_seq_one_letter_code
_entity_poly.pdbx_strand_id
1 'polypeptide(L)'
;MRRHSWMLIACLATGLLAALPARAQSPSPDAIAAAQELMTAMKATDQIKAILPLVMQSLKPAIVQGRPEVERDFDDISRRLLEAFNARVNEVIALGATIYARNFTVDELRELTAFYRSPLGQKVQQKLPTVMQESMAMGARFGQEISREAGEQMINELRKRGHTI
;
A
#
# COMPACT_ATOMS: atom_id res chain seq x y z
N MET A 1 -43.50 19.28 64.95
CA MET A 1 -44.45 18.77 63.94
C MET A 1 -43.73 18.73 62.66
N ARG A 2 -43.29 17.56 62.26
CA ARG A 2 -43.79 16.64 61.23
C ARG A 2 -43.03 16.82 59.92
N ARG A 3 -42.25 15.83 59.57
CA ARG A 3 -42.54 14.67 58.72
C ARG A 3 -42.32 14.93 57.24
N HIS A 4 -41.45 14.07 56.63
CA HIS A 4 -41.40 13.64 55.25
C HIS A 4 -40.66 14.53 54.24
N SER A 5 -39.45 14.15 53.95
CA SER A 5 -38.95 14.10 52.62
C SER A 5 -37.68 13.20 52.52
N TRP A 6 -37.92 11.95 52.80
CA TRP A 6 -37.00 10.87 52.45
C TRP A 6 -37.56 10.16 51.23
N MET A 7 -37.37 10.71 50.06
CA MET A 7 -37.63 10.02 48.80
C MET A 7 -37.21 10.95 47.68
N LEU A 8 -35.97 10.85 47.19
CA LEU A 8 -35.50 11.24 45.85
C LEU A 8 -33.95 11.12 45.75
N ILE A 9 -33.38 10.02 46.24
CA ILE A 9 -32.01 9.62 45.94
C ILE A 9 -32.01 8.14 45.57
N ALA A 10 -32.56 7.82 44.43
CA ALA A 10 -32.45 6.51 43.82
C ALA A 10 -32.82 6.60 42.34
N CYS A 11 -31.93 7.03 41.46
CA CYS A 11 -31.96 6.83 39.98
C CYS A 11 -30.80 7.56 39.33
N LEU A 12 -29.57 7.27 39.73
CA LEU A 12 -28.38 7.71 38.95
C LEU A 12 -27.25 6.69 39.06
N ALA A 13 -27.62 5.43 38.81
CA ALA A 13 -26.65 4.34 38.78
C ALA A 13 -27.03 3.33 37.70
N THR A 14 -27.13 3.77 36.43
CA THR A 14 -27.21 2.85 35.30
C THR A 14 -26.77 3.60 34.06
N GLY A 15 -25.54 3.41 33.63
CA GLY A 15 -25.09 3.98 32.36
C GLY A 15 -23.59 3.97 32.14
N LEU A 16 -22.82 3.18 32.89
CA LEU A 16 -21.44 2.89 32.50
C LEU A 16 -21.45 1.61 31.68
N LEU A 17 -22.02 1.67 30.46
CA LEU A 17 -21.72 0.67 29.44
C LEU A 17 -20.23 0.80 29.13
N ALA A 18 -19.45 -0.11 29.71
CA ALA A 18 -18.07 -0.32 29.36
C ALA A 18 -18.01 -0.48 27.84
N ALA A 19 -17.46 0.52 27.16
CA ALA A 19 -16.95 0.36 25.82
C ALA A 19 -15.83 -0.68 25.89
N LEU A 20 -16.18 -1.94 25.73
CA LEU A 20 -15.20 -3.00 25.53
C LEU A 20 -14.34 -2.56 24.36
N PRO A 21 -12.99 -2.54 24.48
CA PRO A 21 -12.14 -2.27 23.34
C PRO A 21 -12.55 -3.26 22.26
N ALA A 22 -12.90 -2.75 21.10
CA ALA A 22 -13.16 -3.57 19.91
C ALA A 22 -11.89 -4.40 19.68
N ARG A 23 -11.88 -5.61 20.21
CA ARG A 23 -10.85 -6.58 19.87
C ARG A 23 -10.89 -6.66 18.36
N ALA A 24 -9.75 -6.41 17.72
CA ALA A 24 -9.58 -6.66 16.32
C ALA A 24 -9.95 -8.13 16.08
N GLN A 25 -11.21 -8.36 15.74
CA GLN A 25 -11.72 -9.70 15.50
C GLN A 25 -10.99 -10.23 14.28
N SER A 26 -10.50 -11.46 14.37
CA SER A 26 -9.97 -12.15 13.20
C SER A 26 -11.04 -12.13 12.10
N PRO A 27 -10.68 -11.83 10.85
CA PRO A 27 -11.66 -11.79 9.77
C PRO A 27 -12.45 -13.10 9.69
N SER A 28 -13.74 -13.01 9.37
CA SER A 28 -14.56 -14.20 9.17
C SER A 28 -14.06 -15.01 7.98
N PRO A 29 -14.32 -16.34 7.93
CA PRO A 29 -13.99 -17.16 6.76
C PRO A 29 -14.59 -16.60 5.47
N ASP A 30 -15.80 -16.06 5.51
CA ASP A 30 -16.47 -15.43 4.35
C ASP A 30 -15.75 -14.17 3.88
N ALA A 31 -15.27 -13.34 4.81
CA ALA A 31 -14.49 -12.16 4.47
C ALA A 31 -13.14 -12.54 3.82
N ILE A 32 -12.47 -13.58 4.34
CA ILE A 32 -11.23 -14.10 3.74
C ILE A 32 -11.50 -14.64 2.32
N ALA A 33 -12.58 -15.41 2.13
CA ALA A 33 -12.95 -15.94 0.82
C ALA A 33 -13.25 -14.81 -0.19
N ALA A 34 -14.05 -13.82 0.20
CA ALA A 34 -14.35 -12.66 -0.64
C ALA A 34 -13.08 -11.84 -0.97
N ALA A 35 -12.16 -11.68 -0.01
CA ALA A 35 -10.88 -11.02 -0.26
C ALA A 35 -9.96 -11.81 -1.21
N GLN A 36 -9.95 -13.13 -1.15
CA GLN A 36 -9.22 -13.98 -2.10
C GLN A 36 -9.76 -13.85 -3.54
N GLU A 37 -11.10 -13.77 -3.69
CA GLU A 37 -11.72 -13.48 -4.98
C GLU A 37 -11.30 -12.11 -5.52
N LEU A 38 -11.27 -11.10 -4.66
CA LEU A 38 -10.79 -9.77 -5.01
C LEU A 38 -9.31 -9.82 -5.47
N MET A 39 -8.42 -10.51 -4.73
CA MET A 39 -7.02 -10.67 -5.12
C MET A 39 -6.89 -11.28 -6.52
N THR A 40 -7.74 -12.26 -6.83
CA THR A 40 -7.79 -12.90 -8.16
C THR A 40 -8.26 -11.91 -9.23
N ALA A 41 -9.33 -11.15 -8.97
CA ALA A 41 -9.86 -10.14 -9.89
C ALA A 41 -8.84 -9.01 -10.16
N MET A 42 -8.04 -8.64 -9.16
CA MET A 42 -6.96 -7.67 -9.26
C MET A 42 -5.71 -8.22 -9.95
N LYS A 43 -5.66 -9.51 -10.29
CA LYS A 43 -4.45 -10.19 -10.82
C LYS A 43 -3.23 -10.00 -9.91
N ALA A 44 -3.45 -9.97 -8.60
CA ALA A 44 -2.41 -9.68 -7.61
C ALA A 44 -1.22 -10.66 -7.71
N THR A 45 -1.47 -11.92 -8.04
CA THR A 45 -0.42 -12.93 -8.28
C THR A 45 0.55 -12.50 -9.38
N ASP A 46 0.04 -12.03 -10.52
CA ASP A 46 0.86 -11.63 -11.65
C ASP A 46 1.66 -10.36 -11.32
N GLN A 47 1.04 -9.41 -10.63
CA GLN A 47 1.71 -8.18 -10.18
C GLN A 47 2.86 -8.48 -9.22
N ILE A 48 2.64 -9.36 -8.25
CA ILE A 48 3.68 -9.76 -7.29
C ILE A 48 4.82 -10.51 -7.99
N LYS A 49 4.51 -11.43 -8.89
CA LYS A 49 5.52 -12.15 -9.67
C LYS A 49 6.37 -11.26 -10.56
N ALA A 50 5.84 -10.12 -11.00
CA ALA A 50 6.58 -9.18 -11.84
C ALA A 50 7.61 -8.32 -11.05
N ILE A 51 7.49 -8.22 -9.73
CA ILE A 51 8.35 -7.34 -8.92
C ILE A 51 9.79 -7.84 -8.87
N LEU A 52 10.01 -9.11 -8.53
CA LEU A 52 11.36 -9.63 -8.29
C LEU A 52 12.26 -9.62 -9.55
N PRO A 53 11.78 -9.95 -10.76
CA PRO A 53 12.57 -9.77 -11.97
C PRO A 53 13.05 -8.33 -12.19
N LEU A 54 12.18 -7.34 -11.91
CA LEU A 54 12.53 -5.93 -12.02
C LEU A 54 13.61 -5.53 -10.99
N VAL A 55 13.51 -6.04 -9.75
CA VAL A 55 14.52 -5.83 -8.72
C VAL A 55 15.86 -6.45 -9.15
N MET A 56 15.87 -7.69 -9.64
CA MET A 56 17.10 -8.34 -10.12
C MET A 56 17.71 -7.55 -11.29
N GLN A 57 16.90 -7.11 -12.23
CA GLN A 57 17.36 -6.30 -13.37
C GLN A 57 17.98 -4.97 -12.91
N SER A 58 17.42 -4.31 -11.90
CA SER A 58 17.95 -3.04 -11.39
C SER A 58 19.25 -3.21 -10.60
N LEU A 59 19.46 -4.36 -9.96
CA LEU A 59 20.68 -4.67 -9.21
C LEU A 59 21.83 -5.13 -10.10
N LYS A 60 21.52 -5.74 -11.25
CA LYS A 60 22.53 -6.37 -12.14
C LYS A 60 23.70 -5.44 -12.48
N PRO A 61 23.51 -4.19 -12.94
CA PRO A 61 24.63 -3.31 -13.30
C PRO A 61 25.57 -3.02 -12.13
N ALA A 62 25.03 -2.83 -10.94
CA ALA A 62 25.81 -2.51 -9.73
C ALA A 62 26.63 -3.71 -9.23
N ILE A 63 26.12 -4.93 -9.40
CA ILE A 63 26.77 -6.16 -8.91
C ILE A 63 27.75 -6.69 -9.96
N VAL A 64 27.35 -6.76 -11.22
CA VAL A 64 28.15 -7.37 -12.28
C VAL A 64 29.36 -6.50 -12.67
N GLN A 65 29.17 -5.19 -12.76
CA GLN A 65 30.23 -4.21 -13.07
C GLN A 65 31.07 -4.59 -14.31
N GLY A 66 30.43 -5.18 -15.33
CA GLY A 66 31.08 -5.57 -16.57
C GLY A 66 31.94 -6.83 -16.48
N ARG A 67 31.84 -7.65 -15.43
CA ARG A 67 32.58 -8.90 -15.25
C ARG A 67 31.74 -10.09 -15.76
N PRO A 68 32.13 -10.73 -16.87
CA PRO A 68 31.33 -11.79 -17.51
C PRO A 68 31.11 -13.04 -16.66
N GLU A 69 32.09 -13.38 -15.82
CA GLU A 69 32.00 -14.50 -14.88
C GLU A 69 30.95 -14.24 -13.79
N VAL A 70 30.93 -13.00 -13.24
CA VAL A 70 29.95 -12.57 -12.25
C VAL A 70 28.55 -12.49 -12.87
N GLU A 71 28.44 -12.10 -14.13
CA GLU A 71 27.18 -12.03 -14.85
C GLU A 71 26.50 -13.41 -14.98
N ARG A 72 27.25 -14.45 -15.34
CA ARG A 72 26.71 -15.82 -15.43
C ARG A 72 26.19 -16.31 -14.08
N ASP A 73 26.99 -16.10 -13.03
CA ASP A 73 26.60 -16.52 -11.67
C ASP A 73 25.40 -15.72 -11.17
N PHE A 74 25.36 -14.41 -11.46
CA PHE A 74 24.22 -13.56 -11.14
C PHE A 74 22.92 -14.06 -11.81
N ASP A 75 22.98 -14.40 -13.11
CA ASP A 75 21.81 -14.87 -13.84
C ASP A 75 21.32 -16.23 -13.33
N ASP A 76 22.24 -17.14 -12.96
CA ASP A 76 21.88 -18.44 -12.39
C ASP A 76 21.27 -18.31 -10.98
N ILE A 77 21.86 -17.49 -10.13
CA ILE A 77 21.35 -17.21 -8.77
C ILE A 77 19.98 -16.52 -8.85
N SER A 78 19.84 -15.53 -9.74
CA SER A 78 18.57 -14.81 -9.95
C SER A 78 17.45 -15.76 -10.35
N ARG A 79 17.70 -16.71 -11.24
CA ARG A 79 16.72 -17.73 -11.67
C ARG A 79 16.25 -18.57 -10.50
N ARG A 80 17.17 -19.08 -9.66
CA ARG A 80 16.83 -19.88 -8.46
C ARG A 80 16.05 -19.08 -7.44
N LEU A 81 16.39 -17.80 -7.25
CA LEU A 81 15.62 -16.91 -6.37
C LEU A 81 14.22 -16.66 -6.88
N LEU A 82 14.04 -16.48 -8.20
CA LEU A 82 12.73 -16.33 -8.83
C LEU A 82 11.86 -17.57 -8.65
N GLU A 83 12.42 -18.76 -8.84
CA GLU A 83 11.71 -20.03 -8.64
C GLU A 83 11.27 -20.19 -7.18
N ALA A 84 12.17 -19.96 -6.23
CA ALA A 84 11.87 -20.02 -4.80
C ALA A 84 10.82 -18.99 -4.37
N PHE A 85 10.86 -17.77 -4.90
CA PHE A 85 9.87 -16.75 -4.65
C PHE A 85 8.50 -17.12 -5.24
N ASN A 86 8.47 -17.60 -6.48
CA ASN A 86 7.23 -18.01 -7.14
C ASN A 86 6.54 -19.18 -6.42
N ALA A 87 7.30 -20.07 -5.79
CA ALA A 87 6.73 -21.16 -4.97
C ALA A 87 5.98 -20.63 -3.73
N ARG A 88 6.36 -19.45 -3.23
CA ARG A 88 5.77 -18.83 -2.03
C ARG A 88 4.78 -17.69 -2.31
N VAL A 89 4.51 -17.36 -3.56
CA VAL A 89 3.64 -16.22 -3.90
C VAL A 89 2.24 -16.35 -3.31
N ASN A 90 1.71 -17.56 -3.18
CA ASN A 90 0.39 -17.80 -2.60
C ASN A 90 0.34 -17.45 -1.09
N GLU A 91 1.47 -17.53 -0.36
CA GLU A 91 1.54 -17.07 1.03
C GLU A 91 1.35 -15.55 1.10
N VAL A 92 1.98 -14.81 0.19
CA VAL A 92 1.86 -13.34 0.11
C VAL A 92 0.42 -12.94 -0.26
N ILE A 93 -0.20 -13.67 -1.21
CA ILE A 93 -1.61 -13.45 -1.57
C ILE A 93 -2.54 -13.70 -0.38
N ALA A 94 -2.32 -14.75 0.40
CA ALA A 94 -3.13 -15.04 1.59
C ALA A 94 -2.98 -13.95 2.67
N LEU A 95 -1.77 -13.42 2.87
CA LEU A 95 -1.54 -12.28 3.77
C LEU A 95 -2.27 -11.03 3.25
N GLY A 96 -2.19 -10.74 1.95
CA GLY A 96 -2.92 -9.65 1.31
C GLY A 96 -4.43 -9.77 1.52
N ALA A 97 -4.99 -10.96 1.26
CA ALA A 97 -6.41 -11.24 1.49
C ALA A 97 -6.82 -10.99 2.94
N THR A 98 -5.98 -11.39 3.91
CA THR A 98 -6.23 -11.13 5.33
C THR A 98 -6.28 -9.63 5.64
N ILE A 99 -5.41 -8.82 5.03
CA ILE A 99 -5.41 -7.36 5.19
C ILE A 99 -6.71 -6.77 4.65
N TYR A 100 -7.13 -7.17 3.45
CA TYR A 100 -8.39 -6.70 2.87
C TYR A 100 -9.60 -7.11 3.71
N ALA A 101 -9.67 -8.37 4.16
CA ALA A 101 -10.75 -8.88 5.00
C ALA A 101 -10.86 -8.20 6.38
N ARG A 102 -9.80 -7.54 6.86
CA ARG A 102 -9.83 -6.73 8.09
C ARG A 102 -10.37 -5.32 7.88
N ASN A 103 -10.25 -4.79 6.68
CA ASN A 103 -10.52 -3.38 6.38
C ASN A 103 -11.81 -3.16 5.60
N PHE A 104 -12.38 -4.21 5.01
CA PHE A 104 -13.58 -4.15 4.19
C PHE A 104 -14.59 -5.21 4.61
N THR A 105 -15.87 -4.88 4.53
CA THR A 105 -16.96 -5.84 4.71
C THR A 105 -17.03 -6.81 3.52
N VAL A 106 -17.73 -7.92 3.69
CA VAL A 106 -17.93 -8.93 2.62
C VAL A 106 -18.58 -8.29 1.39
N ASP A 107 -19.56 -7.41 1.59
CA ASP A 107 -20.29 -6.77 0.49
C ASP A 107 -19.39 -5.76 -0.25
N GLU A 108 -18.61 -4.96 0.44
CA GLU A 108 -17.61 -4.07 -0.17
C GLU A 108 -16.55 -4.86 -0.96
N LEU A 109 -16.09 -6.00 -0.45
CA LEU A 109 -15.15 -6.88 -1.16
C LEU A 109 -15.76 -7.43 -2.46
N ARG A 110 -17.04 -7.78 -2.43
CA ARG A 110 -17.77 -8.23 -3.63
C ARG A 110 -17.97 -7.10 -4.64
N GLU A 111 -18.29 -5.89 -4.19
CA GLU A 111 -18.41 -4.72 -5.06
C GLU A 111 -17.07 -4.37 -5.73
N LEU A 112 -15.99 -4.37 -4.96
CA LEU A 112 -14.63 -4.20 -5.51
C LEU A 112 -14.30 -5.28 -6.53
N THR A 113 -14.63 -6.54 -6.23
CA THR A 113 -14.41 -7.66 -7.15
C THR A 113 -15.18 -7.45 -8.46
N ALA A 114 -16.46 -7.03 -8.39
CA ALA A 114 -17.26 -6.71 -9.55
C ALA A 114 -16.66 -5.55 -10.37
N PHE A 115 -16.19 -4.50 -9.70
CA PHE A 115 -15.50 -3.40 -10.36
C PHE A 115 -14.26 -3.88 -11.12
N TYR A 116 -13.35 -4.64 -10.46
CA TYR A 116 -12.11 -5.10 -11.10
C TYR A 116 -12.34 -6.10 -12.24
N ARG A 117 -13.47 -6.82 -12.23
CA ARG A 117 -13.91 -7.69 -13.35
C ARG A 117 -14.56 -6.90 -14.50
N SER A 118 -14.99 -5.67 -14.28
CA SER A 118 -15.61 -4.83 -15.31
C SER A 118 -14.60 -4.38 -16.37
N PRO A 119 -15.06 -3.99 -17.58
CA PRO A 119 -14.19 -3.43 -18.61
C PRO A 119 -13.41 -2.20 -18.13
N LEU A 120 -14.03 -1.34 -17.32
CA LEU A 120 -13.38 -0.16 -16.75
C LEU A 120 -12.30 -0.56 -15.74
N GLY A 121 -12.61 -1.48 -14.82
CA GLY A 121 -11.66 -1.97 -13.82
C GLY A 121 -10.43 -2.64 -14.47
N GLN A 122 -10.63 -3.44 -15.51
CA GLN A 122 -9.54 -4.03 -16.28
C GLN A 122 -8.68 -2.95 -16.97
N LYS A 123 -9.30 -1.92 -17.55
CA LYS A 123 -8.59 -0.78 -18.14
C LYS A 123 -7.78 -0.03 -17.09
N VAL A 124 -8.34 0.19 -15.90
CA VAL A 124 -7.63 0.81 -14.77
C VAL A 124 -6.39 0.00 -14.42
N GLN A 125 -6.51 -1.31 -14.23
CA GLN A 125 -5.38 -2.17 -13.91
C GLN A 125 -4.26 -2.09 -14.96
N GLN A 126 -4.62 -2.05 -16.24
CA GLN A 126 -3.63 -1.98 -17.33
C GLN A 126 -2.96 -0.62 -17.44
N LYS A 127 -3.68 0.46 -17.15
CA LYS A 127 -3.19 1.84 -17.37
C LYS A 127 -2.57 2.48 -16.13
N LEU A 128 -2.93 2.01 -14.94
CA LEU A 128 -2.47 2.60 -13.69
C LEU A 128 -0.93 2.66 -13.57
N PRO A 129 -0.15 1.63 -13.95
CA PRO A 129 1.31 1.71 -13.92
C PRO A 129 1.86 2.85 -14.79
N THR A 130 1.33 3.00 -16.01
CA THR A 130 1.73 4.09 -16.92
C THR A 130 1.37 5.47 -16.35
N VAL A 131 0.15 5.61 -15.83
CA VAL A 131 -0.31 6.86 -15.19
C VAL A 131 0.57 7.23 -14.00
N MET A 132 0.93 6.25 -13.16
CA MET A 132 1.83 6.49 -12.03
C MET A 132 3.23 6.89 -12.49
N GLN A 133 3.79 6.23 -13.50
CA GLN A 133 5.11 6.55 -14.05
C GLN A 133 5.14 7.97 -14.63
N GLU A 134 4.14 8.35 -15.42
CA GLU A 134 4.01 9.70 -15.98
C GLU A 134 3.83 10.75 -14.88
N SER A 135 3.02 10.45 -13.86
CA SER A 135 2.81 11.34 -12.72
C SER A 135 4.10 11.55 -11.92
N MET A 136 4.88 10.49 -11.68
CA MET A 136 6.19 10.59 -11.02
C MET A 136 7.18 11.43 -11.83
N ALA A 137 7.24 11.21 -13.16
CA ALA A 137 8.12 11.99 -14.04
C ALA A 137 7.72 13.48 -14.05
N MET A 138 6.42 13.77 -14.08
CA MET A 138 5.91 15.14 -13.99
C MET A 138 6.24 15.76 -12.62
N GLY A 139 6.02 15.04 -11.53
CA GLY A 139 6.35 15.49 -10.19
C GLY A 139 7.85 15.79 -10.01
N ALA A 140 8.72 14.96 -10.57
CA ALA A 140 10.16 15.17 -10.53
C ALA A 140 10.57 16.45 -11.29
N ARG A 141 10.01 16.68 -12.49
CA ARG A 141 10.26 17.91 -13.28
C ARG A 141 9.79 19.14 -12.52
N PHE A 142 8.58 19.10 -11.98
CA PHE A 142 8.03 20.21 -11.19
C PHE A 142 8.87 20.49 -9.94
N GLY A 143 9.30 19.43 -9.23
CA GLY A 143 10.20 19.57 -8.08
C GLY A 143 11.55 20.22 -8.42
N GLN A 144 12.13 19.88 -9.57
CA GLN A 144 13.36 20.52 -10.07
C GLN A 144 13.14 22.01 -10.39
N GLU A 145 12.03 22.35 -11.05
CA GLU A 145 11.67 23.74 -11.38
C GLU A 145 11.50 24.58 -10.12
N ILE A 146 10.70 24.11 -9.17
CA ILE A 146 10.50 24.79 -7.88
C ILE A 146 11.82 24.94 -7.12
N SER A 147 12.66 23.91 -7.09
CA SER A 147 13.97 23.97 -6.42
C SER A 147 14.88 25.02 -7.05
N ARG A 148 14.91 25.11 -8.38
CA ARG A 148 15.67 26.15 -9.10
C ARG A 148 15.16 27.54 -8.76
N GLU A 149 13.85 27.78 -8.88
CA GLU A 149 13.23 29.08 -8.61
C GLU A 149 13.43 29.50 -7.15
N ALA A 150 13.22 28.60 -6.20
CA ALA A 150 13.44 28.87 -4.79
C ALA A 150 14.92 29.17 -4.49
N GLY A 151 15.84 28.45 -5.14
CA GLY A 151 17.27 28.69 -5.04
C GLY A 151 17.67 30.08 -5.54
N GLU A 152 17.19 30.45 -6.73
CA GLU A 152 17.42 31.78 -7.32
C GLU A 152 16.86 32.93 -6.44
N GLN A 153 15.63 32.76 -5.93
CA GLN A 153 15.01 33.72 -5.03
C GLN A 153 15.78 33.84 -3.70
N MET A 154 16.21 32.72 -3.12
CA MET A 154 17.00 32.69 -1.89
C MET A 154 18.34 33.41 -2.08
N ILE A 155 19.06 33.08 -3.16
CA ILE A 155 20.34 33.73 -3.49
C ILE A 155 20.15 35.25 -3.66
N ASN A 156 19.13 35.67 -4.39
CA ASN A 156 18.86 37.07 -4.62
C ASN A 156 18.53 37.83 -3.33
N GLU A 157 17.76 37.21 -2.42
CA GLU A 157 17.40 37.80 -1.15
C GLU A 157 18.60 37.89 -0.19
N LEU A 158 19.48 36.87 -0.17
CA LEU A 158 20.71 36.89 0.61
C LEU A 158 21.68 37.97 0.11
N ARG A 159 21.81 38.14 -1.21
CA ARG A 159 22.62 39.26 -1.79
C ARG A 159 22.09 40.64 -1.40
N LYS A 160 20.77 40.84 -1.42
CA LYS A 160 20.16 42.11 -0.93
C LYS A 160 20.46 42.38 0.54
N ARG A 161 20.64 41.35 1.36
CA ARG A 161 21.03 41.45 2.78
C ARG A 161 22.54 41.61 2.99
N GLY A 162 23.33 41.70 1.91
CA GLY A 162 24.77 41.97 1.97
C GLY A 162 25.65 40.73 2.04
N HIS A 163 25.09 39.51 1.86
CA HIS A 163 25.90 38.31 1.80
C HIS A 163 26.54 38.13 0.41
N THR A 164 27.84 37.80 0.40
CA THR A 164 28.56 37.47 -0.83
C THR A 164 28.44 35.95 -1.10
N ILE A 165 27.53 35.58 -2.01
CA ILE A 165 27.25 34.17 -2.40
C ILE A 165 27.02 34.11 -3.91
#